data_2e48a6e552db5a698a63fda17d3af7d6
#
_entry.id   2e48a6e552db5a698a63fda17d3af7d6
#
_cell.length_a   1.000
_cell.length_b   1.000
_cell.length_c   1.000
_cell.angle_alpha   90.00
_cell.angle_beta   90.00
_cell.angle_gamma   90.00
#
_symmetry.space_group_name_H-M   'P 1'
#
loop_
_entity.id
_entity.type
_entity.pdbx_description
1 polymer ?
#
loop_
_entity_poly.entity_id
_entity_poly.type
_entity_poly.pdbx_seq_one_letter_code
_entity_poly.pdbx_strand_id
1 'polypeptide(L)'
;MKPNTLIFVDIPSDDTVACANFYHEVFGWEVEGRPTGVFHRAVPGGFFPLEDGSDSPIGNLHLGLYDVKNARPHPDPAGVEPRELSRSGRGIRVWILVSDDDNEDAILERAEKNGAKVLWRHHYWAEFNGHNGAFEDPWGNTIVLWTKGGPEPVIPEGHTSE
;
A
#
# COMPACT_ATOMS: atom_id res chain seq x y z
N MET A 1 -19.27 -24.18 -2.05
CA MET A 1 -19.56 -22.73 -2.14
C MET A 1 -18.34 -22.08 -2.77
N LYS A 2 -18.50 -21.26 -3.80
CA LYS A 2 -17.37 -20.45 -4.32
C LYS A 2 -17.04 -19.35 -3.30
N PRO A 3 -15.77 -19.11 -2.96
CA PRO A 3 -15.41 -18.02 -2.05
C PRO A 3 -15.72 -16.65 -2.66
N ASN A 4 -16.09 -15.71 -1.80
CA ASN A 4 -16.22 -14.31 -2.19
C ASN A 4 -14.82 -13.71 -2.43
N THR A 5 -14.72 -12.73 -3.33
CA THR A 5 -13.45 -12.14 -3.74
C THR A 5 -13.29 -10.74 -3.14
N LEU A 6 -12.15 -10.47 -2.53
CA LEU A 6 -11.78 -9.12 -2.14
C LEU A 6 -11.41 -8.32 -3.40
N ILE A 7 -12.12 -7.22 -3.65
CA ILE A 7 -11.97 -6.44 -4.89
C ILE A 7 -11.42 -5.03 -4.67
N PHE A 8 -11.41 -4.56 -3.42
CA PHE A 8 -11.09 -3.16 -3.15
C PHE A 8 -10.58 -2.96 -1.72
N VAL A 9 -9.67 -2.03 -1.53
CA VAL A 9 -9.21 -1.54 -0.22
C VAL A 9 -9.22 -0.02 -0.24
N ASP A 10 -9.80 0.61 0.76
CA ASP A 10 -9.85 2.06 0.89
C ASP A 10 -8.68 2.57 1.76
N ILE A 11 -8.02 3.61 1.29
CA ILE A 11 -6.99 4.36 2.01
C ILE A 11 -7.56 5.74 2.37
N PRO A 12 -7.71 6.05 3.65
CA PRO A 12 -8.24 7.34 4.09
C PRO A 12 -7.24 8.47 3.88
N SER A 13 -7.73 9.64 3.48
CA SER A 13 -6.94 10.87 3.43
C SER A 13 -7.83 12.08 3.75
N ASP A 14 -7.23 13.21 4.09
CA ASP A 14 -7.92 14.49 4.24
C ASP A 14 -7.69 15.41 3.04
N ASP A 15 -6.91 14.95 2.06
CA ASP A 15 -6.70 15.57 0.75
C ASP A 15 -6.49 14.48 -0.31
N THR A 16 -7.55 14.12 -1.02
CA THR A 16 -7.53 13.03 -1.99
C THR A 16 -6.65 13.32 -3.20
N VAL A 17 -6.52 14.59 -3.61
CA VAL A 17 -5.68 15.00 -4.74
C VAL A 17 -4.20 14.85 -4.38
N ALA A 18 -3.80 15.37 -3.22
CA ALA A 18 -2.43 15.23 -2.74
C ALA A 18 -2.08 13.75 -2.51
N CYS A 19 -3.01 12.96 -1.95
CA CYS A 19 -2.85 11.53 -1.74
C CYS A 19 -2.67 10.78 -3.07
N ALA A 20 -3.47 11.10 -4.08
CA ALA A 20 -3.36 10.53 -5.42
C ALA A 20 -1.99 10.82 -6.05
N ASN A 21 -1.55 12.08 -6.00
CA ASN A 21 -0.23 12.48 -6.49
C ASN A 21 0.91 11.77 -5.76
N PHE A 22 0.81 11.64 -4.43
CA PHE A 22 1.80 10.91 -3.63
C PHE A 22 1.99 9.47 -4.13
N TYR A 23 0.90 8.69 -4.26
CA TYR A 23 1.01 7.30 -4.70
C TYR A 23 1.45 7.16 -6.16
N HIS A 24 1.08 8.12 -7.01
CA HIS A 24 1.60 8.19 -8.37
C HIS A 24 3.13 8.41 -8.38
N GLU A 25 3.63 9.41 -7.65
CA GLU A 25 5.06 9.75 -7.61
C GLU A 25 5.92 8.66 -6.96
N VAL A 26 5.39 8.00 -5.92
CA VAL A 26 6.14 6.96 -5.19
C VAL A 26 6.20 5.64 -5.94
N PHE A 27 5.06 5.20 -6.51
CA PHE A 27 4.93 3.87 -7.11
C PHE A 27 4.67 3.88 -8.63
N GLY A 28 4.44 5.03 -9.25
CA GLY A 28 4.04 5.12 -10.66
C GLY A 28 2.63 4.61 -10.95
N TRP A 29 1.77 4.50 -9.93
CA TRP A 29 0.41 4.00 -10.13
C TRP A 29 -0.44 4.97 -10.92
N GLU A 30 -1.29 4.43 -11.81
CA GLU A 30 -2.33 5.22 -12.45
C GLU A 30 -3.39 5.60 -11.42
N VAL A 31 -3.84 6.85 -11.47
CA VAL A 31 -4.86 7.37 -10.56
C VAL A 31 -5.97 8.02 -11.33
N GLU A 32 -7.20 7.59 -11.07
CA GLU A 32 -8.40 8.14 -11.69
C GLU A 32 -9.23 8.93 -10.68
N GLY A 33 -9.39 10.22 -10.93
CA GLY A 33 -10.32 11.06 -10.15
C GLY A 33 -11.77 10.73 -10.46
N ARG A 34 -12.63 10.82 -9.46
CA ARG A 34 -14.08 10.75 -9.64
C ARG A 34 -14.70 12.15 -9.66
N PRO A 35 -15.86 12.34 -10.32
CA PRO A 35 -16.41 13.67 -10.56
C PRO A 35 -16.64 14.51 -9.31
N THR A 36 -16.90 13.86 -8.16
CA THR A 36 -17.13 14.55 -6.88
C THR A 36 -15.86 15.06 -6.20
N GLY A 37 -14.66 14.61 -6.66
CA GLY A 37 -13.38 14.98 -6.04
C GLY A 37 -13.11 14.35 -4.67
N VAL A 38 -14.09 13.65 -4.09
CA VAL A 38 -13.97 13.03 -2.75
C VAL A 38 -13.38 11.62 -2.78
N PHE A 39 -13.11 11.12 -3.98
CA PHE A 39 -12.61 9.77 -4.19
C PHE A 39 -11.72 9.69 -5.43
N HIS A 40 -10.61 9.00 -5.30
CA HIS A 40 -9.76 8.60 -6.41
C HIS A 40 -9.57 7.09 -6.39
N ARG A 41 -9.53 6.47 -7.55
CA ARG A 41 -9.17 5.07 -7.70
C ARG A 41 -7.70 5.00 -8.10
N ALA A 42 -6.88 4.32 -7.31
CA ALA A 42 -5.53 3.96 -7.70
C ALA A 42 -5.51 2.54 -8.27
N VAL A 43 -4.77 2.36 -9.35
CA VAL A 43 -4.55 1.08 -10.00
C VAL A 43 -3.10 0.67 -9.77
N PRO A 44 -2.85 -0.22 -8.80
CA PRO A 44 -1.52 -0.79 -8.59
C PRO A 44 -1.07 -1.54 -9.84
N GLY A 45 0.20 -1.44 -10.20
CA GLY A 45 0.72 -2.10 -11.38
C GLY A 45 0.86 -3.61 -11.23
N GLY A 46 0.72 -4.31 -12.34
CA GLY A 46 1.10 -5.69 -12.48
C GLY A 46 0.21 -6.73 -11.81
N PHE A 47 0.49 -7.99 -12.11
CA PHE A 47 -0.09 -9.15 -11.46
C PHE A 47 0.92 -9.76 -10.48
N PHE A 48 0.44 -10.35 -9.41
CA PHE A 48 1.29 -11.12 -8.51
C PHE A 48 1.53 -12.50 -9.16
N PRO A 49 2.76 -12.82 -9.63
CA PRO A 49 3.04 -14.11 -10.21
C PRO A 49 3.10 -15.20 -9.14
N LEU A 50 2.49 -16.34 -9.41
CA LEU A 50 2.60 -17.55 -8.59
C LEU A 50 3.93 -18.25 -8.85
N GLU A 51 4.28 -19.26 -8.03
CA GLU A 51 5.53 -20.02 -8.16
C GLU A 51 5.65 -20.76 -9.49
N ASP A 52 4.52 -21.13 -10.11
CA ASP A 52 4.46 -21.78 -11.42
C ASP A 52 4.52 -20.79 -12.60
N GLY A 53 4.68 -19.49 -12.32
CA GLY A 53 4.74 -18.43 -13.31
C GLY A 53 3.36 -17.98 -13.84
N SER A 54 2.28 -18.55 -13.36
CA SER A 54 0.93 -18.09 -13.68
C SER A 54 0.55 -16.84 -12.88
N ASP A 55 -0.42 -16.06 -13.38
CA ASP A 55 -0.96 -14.91 -12.68
C ASP A 55 -1.80 -15.34 -11.47
N SER A 56 -1.68 -14.62 -10.36
CA SER A 56 -2.54 -14.84 -9.20
C SER A 56 -4.00 -14.61 -9.56
N PRO A 57 -4.92 -15.49 -9.13
CA PRO A 57 -6.35 -15.29 -9.36
C PRO A 57 -6.92 -14.09 -8.61
N ILE A 58 -6.17 -13.47 -7.69
CA ILE A 58 -6.58 -12.23 -7.01
C ILE A 58 -6.56 -11.05 -7.98
N GLY A 59 -5.76 -11.12 -9.06
CA GLY A 59 -5.67 -10.06 -10.06
C GLY A 59 -5.17 -8.73 -9.47
N ASN A 60 -5.59 -7.62 -10.07
CA ASN A 60 -5.28 -6.28 -9.57
C ASN A 60 -6.29 -5.87 -8.50
N LEU A 61 -5.88 -5.84 -7.26
CA LEU A 61 -6.63 -5.24 -6.19
C LEU A 61 -6.57 -3.70 -6.34
N HIS A 62 -7.71 -3.07 -6.61
CA HIS A 62 -7.76 -1.61 -6.70
C HIS A 62 -7.78 -0.97 -5.30
N LEU A 63 -7.17 0.21 -5.20
CA LEU A 63 -7.19 1.02 -3.98
C LEU A 63 -8.09 2.24 -4.16
N GLY A 64 -8.89 2.55 -3.16
CA GLY A 64 -9.66 3.78 -3.06
C GLY A 64 -8.97 4.79 -2.16
N LEU A 65 -8.69 5.95 -2.68
CA LEU A 65 -8.19 7.09 -1.92
C LEU A 65 -9.40 7.97 -1.63
N TYR A 66 -9.87 7.98 -0.38
CA TYR A 66 -11.10 8.68 -0.04
C TYR A 66 -10.89 9.81 0.98
N ASP A 67 -11.72 10.85 0.85
CA ASP A 67 -11.72 11.98 1.78
C ASP A 67 -12.54 11.63 3.03
N VAL A 68 -11.88 11.52 4.18
CA VAL A 68 -12.52 11.17 5.45
C VAL A 68 -13.60 12.18 5.88
N LYS A 69 -13.50 13.45 5.46
CA LYS A 69 -14.48 14.49 5.78
C LYS A 69 -15.76 14.35 4.97
N ASN A 70 -15.64 13.80 3.75
CA ASN A 70 -16.70 13.64 2.78
C ASN A 70 -17.02 12.16 2.50
N ALA A 71 -16.65 11.26 3.42
CA ALA A 71 -16.98 9.85 3.34
C ALA A 71 -18.46 9.63 3.03
N ARG A 72 -18.75 8.62 2.23
CA ARG A 72 -20.13 8.27 1.87
C ARG A 72 -20.96 8.08 3.13
N PRO A 73 -22.24 8.53 3.14
CA PRO A 73 -23.11 8.31 4.28
C PRO A 73 -23.17 6.82 4.60
N HIS A 74 -22.93 6.48 5.85
CA HIS A 74 -23.13 5.12 6.32
C HIS A 74 -24.64 4.79 6.28
N PRO A 75 -25.06 3.61 5.78
CA PRO A 75 -26.48 3.26 5.70
C PRO A 75 -27.12 3.08 7.08
N ASP A 76 -26.35 2.79 8.11
CA ASP A 76 -26.78 2.80 9.50
C ASP A 76 -26.56 4.18 10.11
N PRO A 77 -27.63 4.89 10.57
CA PRO A 77 -27.49 6.20 11.19
C PRO A 77 -26.63 6.21 12.47
N ALA A 78 -26.50 5.07 13.14
CA ALA A 78 -25.61 4.89 14.29
C ALA A 78 -24.19 4.52 13.89
N GLY A 79 -23.96 4.17 12.63
CA GLY A 79 -22.65 3.87 12.08
C GLY A 79 -21.78 5.11 12.05
N VAL A 80 -20.56 5.01 12.57
CA VAL A 80 -19.61 6.11 12.60
C VAL A 80 -18.54 5.84 11.54
N GLU A 81 -18.62 6.56 10.43
CA GLU A 81 -17.48 6.66 9.51
C GLU A 81 -16.43 7.57 10.16
N PRO A 82 -15.13 7.23 10.06
CA PRO A 82 -14.09 8.11 10.57
C PRO A 82 -14.13 9.43 9.81
N ARG A 83 -14.36 10.53 10.55
CA ARG A 83 -14.34 11.87 9.98
C ARG A 83 -13.00 12.58 10.14
N GLU A 84 -12.10 11.95 10.88
CA GLU A 84 -10.75 12.40 11.12
C GLU A 84 -9.76 11.25 10.94
N LEU A 85 -8.58 11.57 10.44
CA LEU A 85 -7.51 10.58 10.32
C LEU A 85 -7.04 10.15 11.72
N SER A 86 -6.99 8.84 11.94
CA SER A 86 -6.36 8.29 13.14
C SER A 86 -4.84 8.37 12.99
N ARG A 87 -4.21 9.32 13.67
CA ARG A 87 -2.75 9.44 13.72
C ARG A 87 -2.10 8.63 14.85
N SER A 88 -2.85 7.76 15.50
CA SER A 88 -2.40 6.99 16.67
C SER A 88 -1.92 5.56 16.37
N GLY A 89 -1.42 5.31 15.17
CA GLY A 89 -0.82 4.01 14.79
C GLY A 89 -1.82 2.89 14.48
N ARG A 90 -3.09 3.22 14.25
CA ARG A 90 -4.15 2.28 13.87
C ARG A 90 -4.63 2.48 12.43
N GLY A 91 -3.73 2.96 11.56
CA GLY A 91 -3.99 3.10 10.12
C GLY A 91 -4.06 1.75 9.41
N ILE A 92 -4.42 1.79 8.14
CA ILE A 92 -4.34 0.63 7.26
C ILE A 92 -2.88 0.25 7.07
N ARG A 93 -2.59 -1.05 7.05
CA ARG A 93 -1.31 -1.60 6.63
C ARG A 93 -1.49 -2.25 5.26
N VAL A 94 -0.79 -1.73 4.28
CA VAL A 94 -0.81 -2.26 2.90
C VAL A 94 0.56 -2.85 2.58
N TRP A 95 0.57 -4.03 1.98
CA TRP A 95 1.78 -4.69 1.52
C TRP A 95 1.91 -4.53 0.02
N ILE A 96 3.07 -4.05 -0.43
CA ILE A 96 3.40 -3.78 -1.82
C ILE A 96 4.54 -4.70 -2.24
N LEU A 97 4.31 -5.53 -3.23
CA LEU A 97 5.39 -6.29 -3.85
C LEU A 97 6.24 -5.32 -4.68
N VAL A 98 7.52 -5.24 -4.35
CA VAL A 98 8.48 -4.43 -5.13
C VAL A 98 8.70 -5.10 -6.48
N SER A 99 8.61 -4.33 -7.56
CA SER A 99 8.83 -4.84 -8.91
C SER A 99 10.32 -5.09 -9.18
N ASP A 100 10.62 -5.94 -10.17
CA ASP A 100 11.99 -6.27 -10.55
C ASP A 100 12.77 -5.06 -11.11
N ASP A 101 12.06 -4.02 -11.57
CA ASP A 101 12.63 -2.79 -12.12
C ASP A 101 12.87 -1.70 -11.05
N ASP A 102 12.57 -1.99 -9.79
CA ASP A 102 12.69 -1.05 -8.67
C ASP A 102 13.33 -1.73 -7.44
N ASN A 103 13.57 -0.99 -6.38
CA ASN A 103 14.11 -1.53 -5.14
C ASN A 103 13.62 -0.77 -3.92
N GLU A 104 13.71 -1.41 -2.76
CA GLU A 104 13.27 -0.88 -1.48
C GLU A 104 13.85 0.51 -1.20
N ASP A 105 15.16 0.69 -1.34
CA ASP A 105 15.83 1.96 -0.99
C ASP A 105 15.36 3.09 -1.89
N ALA A 106 15.27 2.87 -3.20
CA ALA A 106 14.80 3.89 -4.14
C ALA A 106 13.34 4.29 -3.87
N ILE A 107 12.49 3.33 -3.51
CA ILE A 107 11.09 3.62 -3.14
C ILE A 107 11.04 4.43 -1.84
N LEU A 108 11.81 4.03 -0.82
CA LEU A 108 11.84 4.73 0.46
C LEU A 108 12.38 6.16 0.32
N GLU A 109 13.39 6.38 -0.52
CA GLU A 109 13.89 7.73 -0.83
C GLU A 109 12.84 8.59 -1.54
N ARG A 110 12.09 8.03 -2.50
CA ARG A 110 10.98 8.76 -3.15
C ARG A 110 9.87 9.08 -2.16
N ALA A 111 9.54 8.13 -1.28
CA ALA A 111 8.53 8.33 -0.26
C ALA A 111 8.92 9.46 0.71
N GLU A 112 10.15 9.46 1.22
CA GLU A 112 10.67 10.54 2.08
C GLU A 112 10.66 11.90 1.38
N LYS A 113 11.09 11.95 0.13
CA LYS A 113 11.06 13.18 -0.69
C LYS A 113 9.63 13.73 -0.85
N ASN A 114 8.63 12.86 -0.83
CA ASN A 114 7.21 13.22 -0.95
C ASN A 114 6.50 13.31 0.43
N GLY A 115 7.25 13.42 1.53
CA GLY A 115 6.71 13.73 2.85
C GLY A 115 6.35 12.52 3.72
N ALA A 116 6.68 11.31 3.30
CA ALA A 116 6.52 10.13 4.13
C ALA A 116 7.60 10.03 5.21
N LYS A 117 7.34 9.24 6.24
CA LYS A 117 8.29 8.91 7.30
C LYS A 117 8.69 7.45 7.18
N VAL A 118 9.98 7.18 6.93
CA VAL A 118 10.50 5.81 6.93
C VAL A 118 10.43 5.23 8.36
N LEU A 119 9.88 4.04 8.50
CA LEU A 119 9.71 3.34 9.75
C LEU A 119 10.85 2.34 10.02
N TRP A 120 11.19 1.56 9.00
CA TRP A 120 12.35 0.66 9.02
C TRP A 120 12.83 0.36 7.60
N ARG A 121 14.07 -0.17 7.51
CA ARG A 121 14.74 -0.60 6.27
C ARG A 121 15.38 -1.96 6.50
N HIS A 122 15.62 -2.68 5.43
CA HIS A 122 16.52 -3.85 5.40
C HIS A 122 16.21 -4.89 6.49
N HIS A 123 14.94 -5.27 6.59
CA HIS A 123 14.50 -6.31 7.52
C HIS A 123 14.21 -7.60 6.75
N TYR A 124 14.85 -8.71 7.13
CA TYR A 124 14.62 -10.03 6.54
C TYR A 124 13.66 -10.83 7.40
N TRP A 125 12.59 -11.32 6.79
CA TRP A 125 11.63 -12.20 7.42
C TRP A 125 11.87 -13.65 6.99
N ALA A 126 12.50 -14.43 7.87
CA ALA A 126 12.90 -15.81 7.59
C ALA A 126 11.68 -16.71 7.33
N GLU A 127 10.58 -16.51 8.06
CA GLU A 127 9.36 -17.30 7.93
C GLU A 127 8.76 -17.26 6.51
N PHE A 128 8.86 -16.11 5.84
CA PHE A 128 8.30 -15.90 4.51
C PHE A 128 9.37 -15.79 3.42
N ASN A 129 10.63 -15.96 3.77
CA ASN A 129 11.77 -15.84 2.88
C ASN A 129 11.69 -14.59 2.00
N GLY A 130 11.84 -13.45 2.61
CA GLY A 130 11.84 -12.17 1.91
C GLY A 130 12.29 -11.05 2.81
N HIS A 131 12.58 -9.90 2.23
CA HIS A 131 12.99 -8.72 2.97
C HIS A 131 12.02 -7.57 2.76
N ASN A 132 12.02 -6.65 3.70
CA ASN A 132 11.06 -5.57 3.73
C ASN A 132 11.60 -4.31 4.39
N GLY A 133 11.06 -3.20 3.94
CA GLY A 133 11.11 -1.91 4.58
C GLY A 133 9.72 -1.32 4.68
N ALA A 134 9.54 -0.27 5.44
CA ALA A 134 8.24 0.36 5.56
C ALA A 134 8.33 1.86 5.77
N PHE A 135 7.28 2.54 5.36
CA PHE A 135 7.08 3.95 5.65
C PHE A 135 5.64 4.23 6.09
N GLU A 136 5.47 5.33 6.79
CA GLU A 136 4.17 5.93 7.06
C GLU A 136 3.94 7.04 6.04
N ASP A 137 2.82 6.98 5.33
CA ASP A 137 2.44 8.04 4.39
C ASP A 137 2.07 9.33 5.15
N PRO A 138 1.93 10.49 4.45
CA PRO A 138 1.58 11.75 5.12
C PRO A 138 0.21 11.73 5.84
N TRP A 139 -0.62 10.71 5.59
CA TRP A 139 -1.95 10.55 6.18
C TRP A 139 -2.00 9.49 7.31
N GLY A 140 -0.84 8.90 7.66
CA GLY A 140 -0.71 7.95 8.78
C GLY A 140 -0.97 6.49 8.40
N ASN A 141 -0.98 6.15 7.11
CA ASN A 141 -1.10 4.77 6.67
C ASN A 141 0.28 4.11 6.61
N THR A 142 0.37 2.85 7.02
CA THR A 142 1.61 2.08 6.96
C THR A 142 1.69 1.33 5.64
N ILE A 143 2.74 1.58 4.88
CA ILE A 143 3.04 0.89 3.64
C ILE A 143 4.28 0.02 3.88
N VAL A 144 4.14 -1.28 3.67
CA VAL A 144 5.23 -2.25 3.76
C VAL A 144 5.65 -2.65 2.36
N LEU A 145 6.91 -2.45 2.05
CA LEU A 145 7.53 -2.90 0.81
C LEU A 145 7.99 -4.34 1.01
N TRP A 146 7.66 -5.22 0.09
CA TRP A 146 8.02 -6.62 0.16
C TRP A 146 8.82 -7.03 -1.07
N THR A 147 9.98 -7.63 -0.84
CA THR A 147 10.81 -8.24 -1.89
C THR A 147 10.98 -9.71 -1.58
N LYS A 148 10.61 -10.58 -2.53
CA LYS A 148 10.78 -12.03 -2.37
C LYS A 148 12.26 -12.37 -2.26
N GLY A 149 12.60 -13.29 -1.37
CA GLY A 149 13.91 -13.92 -1.31
C GLY A 149 14.15 -14.87 -2.49
N GLY A 150 15.40 -15.25 -2.67
CA GLY A 150 15.79 -16.25 -3.66
C GLY A 150 15.36 -17.68 -3.25
N PRO A 151 15.66 -18.69 -4.09
CA PRO A 151 15.26 -20.08 -3.83
C PRO A 151 15.87 -20.66 -2.55
N GLU A 152 16.99 -20.10 -2.10
CA GLU A 152 17.61 -20.46 -0.83
C GLU A 152 17.48 -19.29 0.15
N PRO A 153 16.92 -19.53 1.37
CA PRO A 153 16.79 -18.48 2.37
C PRO A 153 18.18 -18.01 2.84
N VAL A 154 18.57 -16.83 2.40
CA VAL A 154 19.82 -16.18 2.80
C VAL A 154 19.50 -14.77 3.25
N ILE A 155 19.90 -14.45 4.48
CA ILE A 155 19.78 -13.07 4.99
C ILE A 155 20.74 -12.19 4.19
N PRO A 156 20.25 -11.18 3.46
CA PRO A 156 21.13 -10.28 2.72
C PRO A 156 22.06 -9.51 3.66
N GLU A 157 23.25 -9.17 3.17
CA GLU A 157 24.20 -8.37 3.94
C GLU A 157 23.56 -7.02 4.37
N GLY A 158 23.75 -6.64 5.61
CA GLY A 158 23.18 -5.41 6.18
C GLY A 158 21.72 -5.48 6.60
N HIS A 159 21.05 -6.65 6.46
CA HIS A 159 19.68 -6.83 6.93
C HIS A 159 19.62 -7.35 8.36
N THR A 160 18.64 -6.84 9.12
CA THR A 160 18.22 -7.46 10.39
C THR A 160 17.29 -8.64 10.10
N SER A 161 17.19 -9.59 11.00
CA SER A 161 16.24 -10.71 10.87
C SER A 161 15.53 -11.00 12.19
N GLU A 162 14.32 -11.48 12.11
CA GLU A 162 13.59 -12.17 13.17
C GLU A 162 13.57 -13.68 12.91
#